data_33ac4e55ad447aaf742073d9f168491f
#
_entry.id   33ac4e55ad447aaf742073d9f168491f
#
_cell.length_a   1.000
_cell.length_b   1.000
_cell.length_c   1.000
_cell.angle_alpha   90.00
_cell.angle_beta   90.00
_cell.angle_gamma   90.00
#
_symmetry.space_group_name_H-M   'P 1'
#
loop_
_entity.id
_entity.type
_entity.pdbx_description
1 polymer ?
#
loop_
_entity_poly.entity_id
_entity_poly.type
_entity_poly.pdbx_seq_one_letter_code
_entity_poly.pdbx_strand_id
1 'polypeptide(L)'
;RGLGDVYKRQDLYRSRFGYEAWLSFYLNDKQVETIKDAMTYNLFHIRYDDFMDLLPNLTESDKNRVYHWLVEAREFSMDFETPRKMRQMFTKYRGRINNYLSSRGYDLRKATEEQEARKMKNK
;
A
#
# COMPACT_ATOMS: atom_id res chain seq x y z
N ARG A 1 28.00 -15.29 -19.16
CA ARG A 1 27.06 -14.80 -18.18
C ARG A 1 27.35 -13.37 -17.88
N GLY A 2 26.41 -12.62 -17.60
CA GLY A 2 26.62 -11.25 -17.27
C GLY A 2 25.39 -10.46 -17.57
N LEU A 3 25.57 -9.31 -18.21
CA LEU A 3 24.48 -8.39 -18.46
C LEU A 3 23.34 -9.01 -19.28
N GLY A 4 23.64 -9.90 -20.21
CA GLY A 4 22.61 -10.55 -21.02
C GLY A 4 21.62 -11.38 -20.21
N ASP A 5 22.13 -12.15 -19.24
CA ASP A 5 21.28 -12.94 -18.35
C ASP A 5 20.44 -12.04 -17.43
N VAL A 6 21.03 -10.94 -16.98
CA VAL A 6 20.31 -9.98 -16.14
C VAL A 6 19.15 -9.36 -16.91
N TYR A 7 19.35 -8.95 -18.15
CA TYR A 7 18.30 -8.34 -18.97
C TYR A 7 17.18 -9.33 -19.31
N LYS A 8 17.53 -10.57 -19.62
CA LYS A 8 16.53 -11.62 -19.86
C LYS A 8 15.69 -11.87 -18.63
N ARG A 9 16.32 -11.87 -17.47
CA ARG A 9 15.62 -12.04 -16.20
C ARG A 9 14.71 -10.86 -15.90
N GLN A 10 15.12 -9.63 -16.24
CA GLN A 10 14.27 -8.46 -16.06
C GLN A 10 12.97 -8.57 -16.82
N ASP A 11 12.98 -9.11 -18.03
CA ASP A 11 11.77 -9.29 -18.81
C ASP A 11 10.82 -10.29 -18.15
N LEU A 12 11.36 -11.36 -17.57
CA LEU A 12 10.58 -12.33 -16.80
C LEU A 12 10.07 -11.73 -15.48
N TYR A 13 10.85 -10.86 -14.87
CA TYR A 13 10.56 -10.32 -13.55
C TYR A 13 9.75 -9.02 -13.58
N ARG A 14 9.35 -8.56 -14.75
CA ARG A 14 8.41 -7.44 -14.88
C ARG A 14 7.03 -7.80 -14.37
N SER A 15 6.67 -9.08 -14.39
CA SER A 15 5.46 -9.51 -13.71
C SER A 15 5.69 -9.42 -12.20
N ARG A 16 4.62 -9.12 -11.47
CA ARG A 16 4.68 -9.00 -10.02
C ARG A 16 5.34 -10.21 -9.36
N PHE A 17 4.93 -11.41 -9.76
CA PHE A 17 5.42 -12.65 -9.15
C PHE A 17 6.89 -12.93 -9.49
N GLY A 18 7.26 -12.69 -10.73
CA GLY A 18 8.66 -12.89 -11.15
C GLY A 18 9.61 -11.96 -10.43
N TYR A 19 9.20 -10.70 -10.26
CA TYR A 19 10.02 -9.71 -9.57
C TYR A 19 10.20 -10.06 -8.10
N GLU A 20 9.16 -10.46 -7.42
CA GLU A 20 9.24 -10.90 -6.03
C GLU A 20 10.14 -12.12 -5.87
N ALA A 21 10.00 -13.10 -6.73
CA ALA A 21 10.85 -14.29 -6.69
C ALA A 21 12.31 -13.93 -6.84
N TRP A 22 12.62 -13.01 -7.75
CA TRP A 22 13.99 -12.54 -7.96
C TRP A 22 14.54 -11.82 -6.72
N LEU A 23 13.76 -10.91 -6.15
CA LEU A 23 14.15 -10.21 -4.93
C LEU A 23 14.38 -11.15 -3.76
N SER A 24 13.49 -12.11 -3.57
CA SER A 24 13.58 -13.09 -2.47
C SER A 24 14.82 -13.97 -2.59
N PHE A 25 15.34 -14.17 -3.77
CA PHE A 25 16.52 -14.97 -3.99
C PHE A 25 17.79 -14.31 -3.46
N TYR A 26 17.88 -12.99 -3.52
CA TYR A 26 19.07 -12.23 -3.16
C TYR A 26 18.97 -11.49 -1.84
N LEU A 27 17.75 -11.27 -1.34
CA LEU A 27 17.50 -10.38 -0.22
C LEU A 27 16.65 -11.06 0.84
N ASN A 28 16.80 -10.62 2.09
CA ASN A 28 15.91 -11.07 3.14
C ASN A 28 14.56 -10.33 3.07
N ASP A 29 13.56 -10.80 3.83
CA ASP A 29 12.20 -10.26 3.78
C ASP A 29 12.15 -8.77 4.09
N LYS A 30 12.92 -8.31 5.06
CA LYS A 30 12.95 -6.91 5.43
C LYS A 30 13.50 -6.03 4.30
N GLN A 31 14.55 -6.49 3.64
CA GLN A 31 15.14 -5.78 2.50
C GLN A 31 14.17 -5.73 1.32
N VAL A 32 13.46 -6.84 1.06
CA VAL A 32 12.44 -6.90 0.01
C VAL A 32 11.34 -5.88 0.30
N GLU A 33 10.85 -5.83 1.52
CA GLU A 33 9.81 -4.86 1.90
C GLU A 33 10.29 -3.42 1.73
N THR A 34 11.54 -3.13 2.12
CA THR A 34 12.12 -1.80 1.95
C THR A 34 12.17 -1.38 0.48
N ILE A 35 12.55 -2.31 -0.40
CA ILE A 35 12.60 -2.04 -1.84
C ILE A 35 11.19 -1.82 -2.41
N LYS A 36 10.23 -2.64 -2.02
CA LYS A 36 8.84 -2.46 -2.45
C LYS A 36 8.30 -1.09 -2.05
N ASP A 37 8.59 -0.66 -0.82
CA ASP A 37 8.17 0.65 -0.34
C ASP A 37 8.83 1.77 -1.15
N ALA A 38 10.12 1.64 -1.44
CA ALA A 38 10.82 2.63 -2.26
C ALA A 38 10.25 2.71 -3.67
N MET A 39 9.95 1.57 -4.29
CA MET A 39 9.39 1.51 -5.64
C MET A 39 7.99 2.12 -5.73
N THR A 40 7.25 2.09 -4.66
CA THR A 40 5.86 2.58 -4.61
C THR A 40 5.75 3.88 -3.80
N TYR A 41 6.84 4.62 -3.67
CA TYR A 41 6.86 5.95 -3.04
C TYR A 41 6.30 5.96 -1.63
N ASN A 42 6.48 4.85 -0.92
CA ASN A 42 6.02 4.68 0.47
C ASN A 42 4.50 4.84 0.65
N LEU A 43 3.74 4.66 -0.41
CA LEU A 43 2.28 4.87 -0.38
C LEU A 43 1.55 3.94 0.60
N PHE A 44 2.04 2.71 0.76
CA PHE A 44 1.46 1.78 1.74
C PHE A 44 1.44 2.38 3.15
N HIS A 45 2.58 2.85 3.61
CA HIS A 45 2.71 3.40 4.96
C HIS A 45 1.94 4.70 5.11
N ILE A 46 1.98 5.56 4.11
CA ILE A 46 1.24 6.82 4.12
C ILE A 46 -0.26 6.56 4.26
N ARG A 47 -0.79 5.64 3.48
CA ARG A 47 -2.23 5.32 3.51
C ARG A 47 -2.62 4.57 4.78
N TYR A 48 -1.79 3.64 5.23
CA TYR A 48 -2.06 2.89 6.45
C TYR A 48 -2.10 3.82 7.66
N ASP A 49 -1.10 4.69 7.79
CA ASP A 49 -1.03 5.64 8.89
C ASP A 49 -2.20 6.61 8.87
N ASP A 50 -2.63 7.03 7.67
CA ASP A 50 -3.79 7.90 7.52
C ASP A 50 -5.07 7.23 8.03
N PHE A 51 -5.28 5.95 7.69
CA PHE A 51 -6.43 5.20 8.20
C PHE A 51 -6.38 5.01 9.72
N MET A 52 -5.20 4.74 10.27
CA MET A 52 -5.04 4.58 11.71
C MET A 52 -5.29 5.89 12.45
N ASP A 53 -4.88 7.00 11.87
CA ASP A 53 -5.17 8.33 12.43
C ASP A 53 -6.65 8.68 12.31
N LEU A 54 -7.25 8.35 11.18
CA LEU A 54 -8.67 8.63 10.91
C LEU A 54 -9.59 7.89 11.87
N LEU A 55 -9.29 6.61 12.12
CA LEU A 55 -10.13 5.73 12.95
C LEU A 55 -9.27 5.06 14.03
N PRO A 56 -8.95 5.80 15.12
CA PRO A 56 -8.08 5.24 16.17
C PRO A 56 -8.68 4.06 16.93
N ASN A 57 -9.99 3.86 16.83
CA ASN A 57 -10.70 2.80 17.54
C ASN A 57 -11.04 1.59 16.67
N LEU A 58 -10.33 1.38 15.57
CA LEU A 58 -10.48 0.16 14.76
C LEU A 58 -10.17 -1.09 15.58
N THR A 59 -10.98 -2.14 15.37
CA THR A 59 -10.68 -3.45 15.96
C THR A 59 -9.46 -4.06 15.27
N GLU A 60 -8.82 -5.03 15.93
CA GLU A 60 -7.67 -5.72 15.33
C GLU A 60 -8.04 -6.42 14.02
N SER A 61 -9.24 -7.00 13.95
CA SER A 61 -9.74 -7.64 12.74
C SER A 61 -9.86 -6.63 11.58
N ASP A 62 -10.39 -5.45 11.85
CA ASP A 62 -10.55 -4.41 10.84
C ASP A 62 -9.22 -3.81 10.43
N LYS A 63 -8.28 -3.63 11.37
CA LYS A 63 -6.91 -3.20 11.06
C LYS A 63 -6.22 -4.18 10.13
N ASN A 64 -6.37 -5.48 10.39
CA ASN A 64 -5.79 -6.52 9.55
C ASN A 64 -6.37 -6.49 8.14
N ARG A 65 -7.66 -6.25 8.01
CA ARG A 65 -8.30 -6.16 6.70
C ARG A 65 -7.78 -4.96 5.91
N VAL A 66 -7.65 -3.81 6.56
CA VAL A 66 -7.07 -2.59 5.94
C VAL A 66 -5.62 -2.88 5.53
N TYR A 67 -4.85 -3.47 6.41
CA TYR A 67 -3.45 -3.83 6.14
C TYR A 67 -3.34 -4.70 4.89
N HIS A 68 -4.10 -5.78 4.83
CA HIS A 68 -4.03 -6.72 3.71
C HIS A 68 -4.44 -6.08 2.39
N TRP A 69 -5.46 -5.24 2.39
CA TRP A 69 -5.85 -4.54 1.16
C TRP A 69 -4.79 -3.54 0.70
N LEU A 70 -4.13 -2.86 1.63
CA LEU A 70 -3.06 -1.92 1.27
C LEU A 70 -1.81 -2.65 0.79
N VAL A 71 -1.50 -3.82 1.36
CA VAL A 71 -0.43 -4.69 0.83
C VAL A 71 -0.76 -5.10 -0.61
N GLU A 72 -2.00 -5.50 -0.86
CA GLU A 72 -2.44 -5.88 -2.20
C GLU A 72 -2.33 -4.71 -3.18
N ALA A 73 -2.73 -3.52 -2.75
CA ALA A 73 -2.59 -2.30 -3.57
C ALA A 73 -1.11 -2.02 -3.91
N ARG A 74 -0.21 -2.19 -2.95
CA ARG A 74 1.22 -2.02 -3.17
C ARG A 74 1.74 -3.03 -4.20
N GLU A 75 1.35 -4.31 -4.05
CA GLU A 75 1.79 -5.35 -4.97
C GLU A 75 1.36 -5.05 -6.42
N PHE A 76 0.12 -4.63 -6.62
CA PHE A 76 -0.34 -4.23 -7.94
C PHE A 76 0.35 -2.96 -8.44
N SER A 77 0.65 -2.03 -7.54
CA SER A 77 1.31 -0.77 -7.90
C SER A 77 2.72 -0.97 -8.41
N MET A 78 3.39 -2.05 -8.01
CA MET A 78 4.74 -2.35 -8.49
C MET A 78 4.80 -2.59 -9.99
N ASP A 79 3.68 -2.93 -10.63
CA ASP A 79 3.61 -3.13 -12.07
C ASP A 79 3.47 -1.81 -12.85
N PHE A 80 3.23 -0.71 -12.18
CA PHE A 80 3.04 0.59 -12.84
C PHE A 80 4.34 1.37 -12.91
N GLU A 81 4.50 2.11 -14.00
CA GLU A 81 5.72 2.89 -14.25
C GLU A 81 5.67 4.30 -13.69
N THR A 82 4.47 4.83 -13.40
CA THR A 82 4.33 6.22 -12.96
C THR A 82 3.74 6.33 -11.56
N PRO A 83 4.19 7.31 -10.78
CA PRO A 83 3.60 7.57 -9.46
C PRO A 83 2.10 7.84 -9.51
N ARG A 84 1.65 8.48 -10.59
CA ARG A 84 0.23 8.80 -10.79
C ARG A 84 -0.63 7.53 -10.81
N LYS A 85 -0.20 6.52 -11.59
CA LYS A 85 -0.93 5.25 -11.68
C LYS A 85 -0.92 4.51 -10.36
N MET A 86 0.20 4.56 -9.64
CA MET A 86 0.31 3.96 -8.32
C MET A 86 -0.68 4.59 -7.34
N ARG A 87 -0.75 5.93 -7.32
CA ARG A 87 -1.71 6.64 -6.47
C ARG A 87 -3.15 6.31 -6.83
N GLN A 88 -3.45 6.16 -8.13
CA GLN A 88 -4.78 5.76 -8.57
C GLN A 88 -5.17 4.38 -8.06
N MET A 89 -4.23 3.44 -8.05
CA MET A 89 -4.46 2.11 -7.50
C MET A 89 -4.79 2.18 -6.00
N PHE A 90 -4.02 2.94 -5.23
CA PHE A 90 -4.29 3.12 -3.81
C PHE A 90 -5.62 3.83 -3.56
N THR A 91 -5.99 4.78 -4.42
CA THR A 91 -7.29 5.46 -4.32
C THR A 91 -8.44 4.49 -4.57
N LYS A 92 -8.28 3.58 -5.51
CA LYS A 92 -9.26 2.53 -5.78
C LYS A 92 -9.47 1.64 -4.54
N TYR A 93 -8.38 1.24 -3.91
CA TYR A 93 -8.44 0.43 -2.69
C TYR A 93 -9.00 1.22 -1.51
N ARG A 94 -8.72 2.52 -1.43
CA ARG A 94 -9.32 3.38 -0.41
C ARG A 94 -10.84 3.35 -0.48
N GLY A 95 -11.40 3.41 -1.68
CA GLY A 95 -12.85 3.30 -1.87
C GLY A 95 -13.40 1.97 -1.36
N ARG A 96 -12.71 0.88 -1.67
CA ARG A 96 -13.07 -0.46 -1.20
C ARG A 96 -13.01 -0.56 0.32
N ILE A 97 -11.94 -0.04 0.91
CA ILE A 97 -11.76 -0.03 2.36
C ILE A 97 -12.84 0.81 3.04
N ASN A 98 -13.13 1.99 2.49
CA ASN A 98 -14.18 2.87 3.02
C ASN A 98 -15.54 2.18 3.03
N ASN A 99 -15.88 1.49 1.95
CA ASN A 99 -17.15 0.74 1.87
C ASN A 99 -17.21 -0.38 2.92
N TYR A 100 -16.10 -1.09 3.10
CA TYR A 100 -16.02 -2.14 4.11
C TYR A 100 -16.20 -1.57 5.52
N LEU A 101 -15.49 -0.51 5.84
CA LEU A 101 -15.56 0.09 7.18
C LEU A 101 -16.94 0.67 7.45
N SER A 102 -17.57 1.29 6.46
CA SER A 102 -18.95 1.77 6.59
C SER A 102 -19.92 0.62 6.88
N SER A 103 -19.73 -0.53 6.22
CA SER A 103 -20.56 -1.71 6.46
C SER A 103 -20.34 -2.30 7.86
N ARG A 104 -19.20 -2.02 8.48
CA ARG A 104 -18.87 -2.46 9.83
C ARG A 104 -19.37 -1.50 10.91
N GLY A 105 -20.02 -0.41 10.51
CA GLY A 105 -20.60 0.54 11.45
C GLY A 105 -19.75 1.77 11.77
N TYR A 106 -18.60 1.94 11.12
CA TYR A 106 -17.79 3.14 11.30
C TYR A 106 -18.40 4.31 10.52
N ASP A 107 -18.49 5.47 11.17
CA ASP A 107 -18.94 6.70 10.53
C ASP A 107 -17.75 7.45 9.98
N LEU A 108 -17.44 7.21 8.71
CA LEU A 108 -16.25 7.80 8.05
C LEU A 108 -16.40 9.30 7.87
N ARG A 109 -17.60 9.79 7.64
CA ARG A 109 -17.85 11.22 7.49
C ARG A 109 -17.51 11.97 8.77
N LYS A 110 -18.02 11.48 9.90
CA LYS A 110 -17.74 12.05 11.21
C LYS A 110 -16.25 11.94 11.55
N ALA A 111 -15.64 10.79 11.26
CA ALA A 111 -14.22 10.58 11.48
C ALA A 111 -13.37 11.56 10.69
N THR A 112 -13.72 11.82 9.43
CA THR A 112 -13.02 12.78 8.58
C THR A 112 -13.13 14.19 9.16
N GLU A 113 -14.31 14.59 9.59
CA GLU A 113 -14.53 15.90 10.21
C GLU A 113 -13.70 16.06 11.48
N GLU A 114 -13.64 15.02 12.31
CA GLU A 114 -12.84 15.02 13.54
C GLU A 114 -11.35 15.09 13.24
N GLN A 115 -10.89 14.37 12.21
CA GLN A 115 -9.50 14.42 11.79
C GLN A 115 -9.09 15.82 11.32
N GLU A 116 -9.92 16.44 10.50
CA GLU A 116 -9.67 17.79 10.02
C GLU A 116 -9.63 18.80 11.17
N ALA A 117 -10.53 18.66 12.14
CA ALA A 117 -10.54 19.52 13.33
C ALA A 117 -9.26 19.37 14.15
N ARG A 118 -8.76 18.13 14.31
CA ARG A 118 -7.49 17.88 15.00
C ARG A 118 -6.32 18.53 14.27
N LYS A 119 -6.28 18.43 12.95
CA LYS A 119 -5.22 19.04 12.14
C LYS A 119 -5.23 20.55 12.24
N MET A 120 -6.40 21.17 12.29
CA MET A 120 -6.52 22.61 12.44
C MET A 120 -6.05 23.10 13.82
N LYS A 121 -6.30 22.32 14.88
CA LYS A 121 -5.84 22.66 16.22
C LYS A 121 -4.31 22.60 16.37
N ASN A 122 -3.66 21.77 15.56
CA ASN A 122 -2.21 21.56 15.65
C ASN A 122 -1.41 22.49 14.73
N LYS A 123 -2.06 23.43 14.09
CA LYS A 123 -1.37 24.44 13.26
C LYS A 123 -1.01 25.70 14.04
#